data_efc374eb48ac2b30b07ace1b7e9b9f0c
#
_entry.id   efc374eb48ac2b30b07ace1b7e9b9f0c
#
_cell.length_a   1.000
_cell.length_b   1.000
_cell.length_c   1.000
_cell.angle_alpha   90.00
_cell.angle_beta   90.00
_cell.angle_gamma   90.00
#
_symmetry.space_group_name_H-M   'P 1'
#
loop_
_entity.id
_entity.type
_entity.pdbx_description
1 polymer ?
#
loop_
_entity_poly.entity_id
_entity_poly.type
_entity_poly.pdbx_seq_one_letter_code
_entity_poly.pdbx_strand_id
1 'polypeptide(L)'
;MSTLPTRTIIFFLFIVFIAGCRKADFTEAITTGSNDATINAAVKPNIILILADDVGYETPNYTGGQSYSTPGLNYMAANGTRFTNCYTAPLCSPSRFMLMTAKYNFRNYTTWGKMDTTEHTIANLLKKAGYATCVAGKWQFDGGDASIRALGFNKYLVSNPFNLDEDNGTVSLYKSPQVYEKGKYWPASKVEGKYGEDIFRDYMFDFIDDNKNKKPFFIYWSMNLVHKPFSPTPDDPEFASWDPLKKQQPGDSIYYPSMVKYMDKLVGQLLTKLQADSLQSKTLVLFLGDNGSTAGIHSLWNGQVVEGGKSSPTAAGTHVPMLAYMRGHVIPNVDDTSLVSLVDFMPTLANIAGVNIPNSYGTTDGTSFYKQLLGNYTNARPWIFCHFVGAGKNETNPLFLKRWMNDHTYKQYDSLPNAKFSKRFFNIKLDPAEQHPISFTNMTPQEKAVSKQFLENMKQLH
;
A
#
# COMPACT_ATOMS: atom_id res chain seq x y z
N MET A 1 89.51 19.00 -2.76
CA MET A 1 89.01 17.91 -1.95
C MET A 1 87.93 18.48 -1.03
N SER A 2 86.68 18.42 -1.42
CA SER A 2 85.56 18.98 -0.63
C SER A 2 84.47 17.88 -0.56
N THR A 3 84.26 17.45 0.62
CA THR A 3 83.23 16.44 0.97
C THR A 3 81.87 17.08 1.11
N LEU A 4 80.87 16.65 0.33
CA LEU A 4 79.47 17.01 0.49
C LEU A 4 78.81 16.16 1.61
N PRO A 5 77.91 16.74 2.38
CA PRO A 5 77.14 15.99 3.39
C PRO A 5 75.89 15.36 2.78
N THR A 6 75.63 14.12 3.17
CA THR A 6 74.47 13.34 2.84
C THR A 6 73.20 13.90 3.55
N ARG A 7 72.17 14.29 2.80
CA ARG A 7 70.88 14.68 3.35
C ARG A 7 69.95 13.44 3.47
N THR A 8 69.62 13.08 4.67
CA THR A 8 68.63 12.06 5.00
C THR A 8 67.23 12.66 4.78
N ILE A 9 66.47 12.11 3.82
CA ILE A 9 65.04 12.45 3.58
C ILE A 9 64.20 11.54 4.44
N ILE A 10 63.50 12.12 5.46
CA ILE A 10 62.51 11.42 6.26
C ILE A 10 61.18 11.56 5.52
N PHE A 11 60.63 10.40 5.00
CA PHE A 11 59.28 10.35 4.47
C PHE A 11 58.28 10.23 5.63
N PHE A 12 57.50 11.26 5.83
CA PHE A 12 56.29 11.18 6.66
C PHE A 12 55.19 10.54 5.86
N LEU A 13 54.79 9.34 6.27
CA LEU A 13 53.64 8.64 5.73
C LEU A 13 52.36 9.22 6.39
N PHE A 14 51.64 10.09 5.68
CA PHE A 14 50.33 10.52 6.06
C PHE A 14 49.33 9.40 5.77
N ILE A 15 48.89 8.65 6.79
CA ILE A 15 47.77 7.75 6.68
C ILE A 15 46.49 8.60 6.75
N VAL A 16 45.89 8.83 5.57
CA VAL A 16 44.56 9.43 5.47
C VAL A 16 43.53 8.31 5.74
N PHE A 17 42.90 8.35 6.90
CA PHE A 17 41.72 7.56 7.18
C PHE A 17 40.57 8.14 6.35
N ILE A 18 40.28 7.53 5.18
CA ILE A 18 39.05 7.78 4.44
C ILE A 18 37.98 6.93 5.11
N ALA A 19 37.15 7.59 5.93
CA ALA A 19 35.89 7.00 6.40
C ALA A 19 34.95 6.85 5.18
N GLY A 20 35.05 5.73 4.50
CA GLY A 20 34.16 5.39 3.42
C GLY A 20 32.79 5.05 3.97
N CYS A 21 31.80 5.94 3.76
CA CYS A 21 30.39 5.55 3.78
C CYS A 21 30.20 4.38 2.81
N ARG A 22 30.11 3.17 3.32
CA ARG A 22 29.70 2.03 2.51
C ARG A 22 28.23 2.24 2.11
N LYS A 23 27.98 2.61 0.87
CA LYS A 23 26.72 2.31 0.21
C LYS A 23 26.49 0.81 0.35
N ALA A 24 25.37 0.40 0.90
CA ALA A 24 24.97 -0.99 0.92
C ALA A 24 24.73 -1.44 -0.53
N ASP A 25 25.71 -2.12 -1.13
CA ASP A 25 25.55 -2.77 -2.43
C ASP A 25 24.72 -4.04 -2.22
N PHE A 26 23.48 -4.02 -2.70
CA PHE A 26 22.56 -5.15 -2.72
C PHE A 26 22.84 -6.13 -3.86
N THR A 27 24.11 -6.46 -4.12
CA THR A 27 24.47 -7.48 -5.11
C THR A 27 24.97 -8.73 -4.40
N GLU A 28 24.07 -9.69 -4.13
CA GLU A 28 24.45 -11.07 -3.87
C GLU A 28 23.86 -12.02 -4.91
N ALA A 29 24.70 -13.00 -5.28
CA ALA A 29 24.52 -13.93 -6.37
C ALA A 29 23.28 -14.81 -6.25
N ILE A 30 22.56 -14.94 -7.35
CA ILE A 30 21.45 -15.89 -7.55
C ILE A 30 22.04 -17.30 -7.63
N THR A 31 21.86 -18.12 -6.60
CA THR A 31 22.02 -19.57 -6.72
C THR A 31 20.67 -20.17 -7.13
N THR A 32 20.62 -20.75 -8.32
CA THR A 32 19.47 -21.49 -8.84
C THR A 32 19.28 -22.77 -8.06
N GLY A 33 18.31 -22.77 -7.14
CA GLY A 33 17.83 -23.98 -6.46
C GLY A 33 16.48 -24.39 -7.03
N SER A 34 16.30 -25.66 -7.35
CA SER A 34 15.08 -26.29 -7.81
C SER A 34 13.95 -26.13 -6.77
N ASN A 35 12.80 -25.64 -7.21
CA ASN A 35 11.71 -25.21 -6.33
C ASN A 35 10.54 -26.20 -6.30
N ASP A 36 10.41 -26.89 -5.18
CA ASP A 36 9.07 -27.18 -4.63
C ASP A 36 8.78 -26.11 -3.57
N ALA A 37 8.29 -24.94 -4.01
CA ALA A 37 7.94 -23.84 -3.14
C ALA A 37 6.60 -24.13 -2.45
N THR A 38 6.66 -24.81 -1.31
CA THR A 38 5.55 -24.87 -0.37
C THR A 38 5.85 -23.94 0.80
N ILE A 39 4.98 -22.96 1.07
CA ILE A 39 5.00 -22.31 2.39
C ILE A 39 4.62 -23.42 3.36
N ASN A 40 5.60 -23.91 4.13
CA ASN A 40 5.41 -25.04 5.01
C ASN A 40 4.32 -24.70 6.03
N ALA A 41 3.15 -25.31 5.91
CA ALA A 41 2.00 -25.09 6.79
C ALA A 41 2.30 -25.41 8.28
N ALA A 42 3.43 -26.05 8.56
CA ALA A 42 3.88 -26.35 9.93
C ALA A 42 4.43 -25.11 10.66
N VAL A 43 4.90 -24.06 9.94
CA VAL A 43 5.42 -22.84 10.56
C VAL A 43 4.71 -21.63 9.94
N LYS A 44 3.81 -21.02 10.70
CA LYS A 44 3.10 -19.80 10.27
C LYS A 44 4.08 -18.66 10.07
N PRO A 45 4.18 -18.05 8.87
CA PRO A 45 5.06 -16.94 8.64
C PRO A 45 4.58 -15.68 9.37
N ASN A 46 5.49 -14.78 9.67
CA ASN A 46 5.12 -13.41 10.00
C ASN A 46 4.54 -12.72 8.77
N ILE A 47 3.69 -11.72 8.98
CA ILE A 47 3.02 -10.99 7.91
C ILE A 47 3.18 -9.49 8.17
N ILE A 48 3.70 -8.76 7.20
CA ILE A 48 3.75 -7.30 7.20
C ILE A 48 2.99 -6.82 5.97
N LEU A 49 1.89 -6.12 6.21
CA LEU A 49 1.06 -5.51 5.17
C LEU A 49 1.29 -4.01 5.18
N ILE A 50 2.01 -3.51 4.17
CA ILE A 50 2.32 -2.09 3.98
C ILE A 50 1.28 -1.51 3.03
N LEU A 51 0.51 -0.54 3.52
CA LEU A 51 -0.45 0.21 2.73
C LEU A 51 0.02 1.67 2.64
N ALA A 52 0.50 2.06 1.46
CA ALA A 52 0.91 3.43 1.18
C ALA A 52 -0.31 4.28 0.79
N ASP A 53 -0.37 5.52 1.27
CA ASP A 53 -1.49 6.44 1.04
C ASP A 53 -1.25 7.28 -0.22
N ASP A 54 -2.22 7.32 -1.12
CA ASP A 54 -2.18 8.09 -2.38
C ASP A 54 -1.02 7.70 -3.32
N VAL A 55 -0.73 6.40 -3.47
CA VAL A 55 0.30 5.89 -4.38
C VAL A 55 -0.33 5.16 -5.55
N GLY A 56 -0.38 5.82 -6.71
CA GLY A 56 -0.86 5.25 -7.96
C GLY A 56 0.17 4.34 -8.65
N TYR A 57 -0.30 3.58 -9.63
CA TYR A 57 0.52 2.61 -10.37
C TYR A 57 1.69 3.27 -11.12
N GLU A 58 1.58 4.54 -11.49
CA GLU A 58 2.58 5.34 -12.17
C GLU A 58 3.77 5.76 -11.28
N THR A 59 3.66 5.60 -9.95
CA THR A 59 4.63 6.16 -9.00
C THR A 59 5.92 5.36 -8.88
N PRO A 60 5.93 4.02 -8.65
CA PRO A 60 7.17 3.28 -8.45
C PRO A 60 7.94 3.03 -9.78
N ASN A 61 9.27 2.90 -9.67
CA ASN A 61 10.07 2.60 -10.88
C ASN A 61 9.77 1.23 -11.49
N TYR A 62 9.51 0.20 -10.67
CA TYR A 62 9.27 -1.15 -11.17
C TYR A 62 7.99 -1.29 -12.01
N THR A 63 7.05 -0.34 -11.90
CA THR A 63 5.85 -0.29 -12.73
C THR A 63 6.01 0.56 -13.99
N GLY A 64 7.20 1.14 -14.21
CA GLY A 64 7.48 2.05 -15.33
C GLY A 64 7.49 3.54 -14.94
N GLY A 65 7.37 3.87 -13.64
CA GLY A 65 7.49 5.24 -13.11
C GLY A 65 8.90 5.80 -13.31
N GLN A 66 9.00 7.03 -13.77
CA GLN A 66 10.25 7.69 -14.13
C GLN A 66 10.51 9.01 -13.38
N SER A 67 9.50 9.52 -12.65
CA SER A 67 9.61 10.77 -11.90
C SER A 67 10.31 10.62 -10.55
N TYR A 68 10.29 9.43 -9.95
CA TYR A 68 10.74 9.21 -8.58
C TYR A 68 11.72 8.05 -8.51
N SER A 69 12.56 8.03 -7.47
CA SER A 69 13.51 6.94 -7.23
C SER A 69 12.99 6.05 -6.10
N THR A 70 12.74 4.76 -6.40
CA THR A 70 12.20 3.77 -5.46
C THR A 70 13.04 2.49 -5.42
N PRO A 71 14.34 2.57 -4.99
CA PRO A 71 15.25 1.42 -4.98
C PRO A 71 14.84 0.31 -4.01
N GLY A 72 14.16 0.63 -2.90
CA GLY A 72 13.64 -0.36 -1.94
C GLY A 72 12.53 -1.21 -2.56
N LEU A 73 11.57 -0.57 -3.22
CA LEU A 73 10.52 -1.26 -3.96
C LEU A 73 11.06 -2.02 -5.17
N ASN A 74 12.07 -1.47 -5.87
CA ASN A 74 12.76 -2.20 -6.95
C ASN A 74 13.44 -3.47 -6.43
N TYR A 75 14.05 -3.44 -5.24
CA TYR A 75 14.60 -4.64 -4.61
C TYR A 75 13.51 -5.67 -4.31
N MET A 76 12.37 -5.26 -3.74
CA MET A 76 11.23 -6.16 -3.53
C MET A 76 10.73 -6.76 -4.85
N ALA A 77 10.62 -5.95 -5.91
CA ALA A 77 10.17 -6.37 -7.23
C ALA A 77 11.10 -7.39 -7.88
N ALA A 78 12.42 -7.20 -7.74
CA ALA A 78 13.43 -8.11 -8.26
C ALA A 78 13.52 -9.44 -7.50
N ASN A 79 13.15 -9.45 -6.22
CA ASN A 79 13.24 -10.62 -5.32
C ASN A 79 11.86 -11.17 -4.90
N GLY A 80 10.79 -10.72 -5.51
CA GLY A 80 9.42 -11.12 -5.23
C GLY A 80 8.54 -11.10 -6.47
N THR A 81 7.23 -11.17 -6.27
CA THR A 81 6.23 -11.14 -7.33
C THR A 81 5.62 -9.73 -7.44
N ARG A 82 5.58 -9.20 -8.66
CA ARG A 82 4.88 -7.95 -9.02
C ARG A 82 3.49 -8.30 -9.52
N PHE A 83 2.44 -7.86 -8.83
CA PHE A 83 1.06 -7.98 -9.31
C PHE A 83 0.73 -6.76 -10.18
N THR A 84 0.54 -7.00 -11.48
CA THR A 84 0.36 -5.92 -12.46
C THR A 84 -1.07 -5.42 -12.57
N ASN A 85 -2.04 -6.08 -11.95
CA ASN A 85 -3.46 -5.77 -12.03
C ASN A 85 -4.13 -5.76 -10.64
N CYS A 86 -3.62 -4.93 -9.72
CA CYS A 86 -4.24 -4.72 -8.42
C CYS A 86 -5.14 -3.48 -8.45
N TYR A 87 -6.39 -3.64 -8.00
CA TYR A 87 -7.40 -2.57 -8.02
C TYR A 87 -8.01 -2.33 -6.64
N THR A 88 -8.26 -1.05 -6.36
CA THR A 88 -8.78 -0.52 -5.11
C THR A 88 -10.09 0.26 -5.35
N ALA A 89 -10.72 0.75 -4.28
CA ALA A 89 -11.63 1.88 -4.40
C ALA A 89 -10.84 3.17 -4.67
N PRO A 90 -11.44 4.21 -5.26
CA PRO A 90 -10.70 5.43 -5.62
C PRO A 90 -10.40 6.36 -4.44
N LEU A 91 -10.70 5.96 -3.21
CA LEU A 91 -10.43 6.71 -1.97
C LEU A 91 -9.98 5.80 -0.82
N CYS A 92 -9.21 6.39 0.10
CA CYS A 92 -8.55 5.69 1.20
C CYS A 92 -9.52 4.97 2.15
N SER A 93 -10.55 5.62 2.71
CA SER A 93 -11.48 4.97 3.64
C SER A 93 -12.18 3.76 3.05
N PRO A 94 -12.87 3.83 1.89
CA PRO A 94 -13.52 2.67 1.31
C PRO A 94 -12.54 1.55 0.93
N SER A 95 -11.34 1.88 0.47
CA SER A 95 -10.29 0.89 0.19
C SER A 95 -9.86 0.14 1.44
N ARG A 96 -9.61 0.87 2.53
CA ARG A 96 -9.21 0.28 3.82
C ARG A 96 -10.30 -0.61 4.42
N PHE A 97 -11.60 -0.28 4.23
CA PHE A 97 -12.71 -1.15 4.60
C PHE A 97 -12.69 -2.46 3.83
N MET A 98 -12.57 -2.40 2.48
CA MET A 98 -12.47 -3.59 1.63
C MET A 98 -11.29 -4.47 2.04
N LEU A 99 -10.12 -3.87 2.26
CA LEU A 99 -8.90 -4.57 2.67
C LEU A 99 -9.10 -5.31 4.00
N MET A 100 -9.60 -4.61 5.02
CA MET A 100 -9.73 -5.18 6.36
C MET A 100 -10.82 -6.25 6.49
N THR A 101 -11.94 -6.09 5.78
CA THR A 101 -13.14 -6.94 5.98
C THR A 101 -13.39 -7.97 4.90
N ALA A 102 -12.67 -7.90 3.76
CA ALA A 102 -12.93 -8.70 2.56
C ALA A 102 -14.35 -8.52 2.01
N LYS A 103 -14.97 -7.37 2.24
CA LYS A 103 -16.33 -7.03 1.78
C LYS A 103 -16.28 -5.85 0.83
N TYR A 104 -17.09 -5.90 -0.23
CA TYR A 104 -17.33 -4.71 -1.05
C TYR A 104 -18.08 -3.65 -0.25
N ASN A 105 -17.81 -2.40 -0.54
CA ASN A 105 -18.29 -1.24 0.22
C ASN A 105 -19.83 -1.14 0.37
N PHE A 106 -20.59 -1.67 -0.58
CA PHE A 106 -22.06 -1.69 -0.44
C PHE A 106 -22.57 -2.56 0.72
N ARG A 107 -21.73 -3.43 1.31
CA ARG A 107 -22.12 -4.29 2.42
C ARG A 107 -21.96 -3.65 3.79
N ASN A 108 -20.93 -2.82 3.98
CA ASN A 108 -20.57 -2.35 5.32
C ASN A 108 -20.00 -0.91 5.39
N TYR A 109 -19.91 -0.21 4.25
CA TYR A 109 -19.42 1.17 4.23
C TYR A 109 -20.60 2.14 4.27
N THR A 110 -21.10 2.46 5.46
CA THR A 110 -22.30 3.30 5.66
C THR A 110 -21.97 4.73 6.12
N THR A 111 -20.81 4.93 6.69
CA THR A 111 -20.37 6.22 7.23
C THR A 111 -18.90 6.45 6.90
N TRP A 112 -18.57 7.65 6.45
CA TRP A 112 -17.20 8.02 6.10
C TRP A 112 -16.25 7.78 7.27
N GLY A 113 -15.20 6.97 7.03
CA GLY A 113 -14.12 6.70 7.97
C GLY A 113 -14.55 6.13 9.32
N LYS A 114 -15.75 5.52 9.42
CA LYS A 114 -16.22 4.89 10.66
C LYS A 114 -16.59 3.44 10.42
N MET A 115 -15.76 2.53 10.92
CA MET A 115 -16.03 1.09 10.86
C MET A 115 -16.81 0.65 12.09
N ASP A 116 -17.86 -0.15 11.88
CA ASP A 116 -18.60 -0.77 12.98
C ASP A 116 -17.65 -1.73 13.73
N THR A 117 -17.61 -1.61 15.04
CA THR A 117 -16.75 -2.42 15.91
C THR A 117 -17.19 -3.89 15.99
N THR A 118 -18.37 -4.23 15.48
CA THR A 118 -18.85 -5.61 15.33
C THR A 118 -18.31 -6.29 14.06
N GLU A 119 -17.71 -5.53 13.15
CA GLU A 119 -17.06 -6.10 11.97
C GLU A 119 -15.86 -6.96 12.33
N HIS A 120 -15.63 -7.96 11.52
CA HIS A 120 -14.50 -8.85 11.64
C HIS A 120 -13.44 -8.53 10.58
N THR A 121 -12.22 -8.31 11.04
CA THR A 121 -11.10 -7.89 10.19
C THR A 121 -10.07 -9.00 9.99
N ILE A 122 -9.13 -8.77 9.07
CA ILE A 122 -7.91 -9.58 8.94
C ILE A 122 -7.20 -9.70 10.31
N ALA A 123 -7.13 -8.62 11.09
CA ALA A 123 -6.45 -8.66 12.39
C ALA A 123 -7.19 -9.54 13.41
N ASN A 124 -8.54 -9.54 13.42
CA ASN A 124 -9.31 -10.49 14.25
C ASN A 124 -9.02 -11.94 13.84
N LEU A 125 -9.00 -12.23 12.52
CA LEU A 125 -8.72 -13.56 12.00
C LEU A 125 -7.33 -14.06 12.43
N LEU A 126 -6.30 -13.25 12.18
CA LEU A 126 -4.92 -13.61 12.47
C LEU A 126 -4.66 -13.67 13.99
N LYS A 127 -5.27 -12.79 14.78
CA LYS A 127 -5.23 -12.86 16.26
C LYS A 127 -5.80 -14.19 16.76
N LYS A 128 -6.97 -14.62 16.22
CA LYS A 128 -7.57 -15.93 16.52
C LYS A 128 -6.67 -17.08 16.07
N ALA A 129 -5.91 -16.91 15.00
CA ALA A 129 -4.88 -17.85 14.54
C ALA A 129 -3.59 -17.87 15.36
N GLY A 130 -3.48 -17.06 16.43
CA GLY A 130 -2.34 -17.02 17.34
C GLY A 130 -1.29 -15.97 17.03
N TYR A 131 -1.52 -15.07 16.09
CA TYR A 131 -0.60 -13.97 15.77
C TYR A 131 -0.64 -12.87 16.85
N ALA A 132 0.54 -12.28 17.12
CA ALA A 132 0.59 -10.94 17.71
C ALA A 132 0.18 -9.92 16.64
N THR A 133 -0.67 -8.95 16.98
CA THR A 133 -1.21 -8.00 16.01
C THR A 133 -0.83 -6.57 16.36
N CYS A 134 -0.34 -5.81 15.37
CA CYS A 134 0.06 -4.42 15.50
C CYS A 134 -0.45 -3.60 14.32
N VAL A 135 -0.91 -2.36 14.57
CA VAL A 135 -1.08 -1.34 13.56
C VAL A 135 -0.20 -0.13 13.88
N ALA A 136 0.52 0.38 12.87
CA ALA A 136 1.34 1.58 12.95
C ALA A 136 0.98 2.53 11.79
N GLY A 137 0.76 3.83 12.11
CA GLY A 137 0.42 4.86 11.14
C GLY A 137 -1.06 5.23 11.08
N LYS A 138 -1.61 5.45 9.90
CA LYS A 138 -2.96 5.98 9.69
C LYS A 138 -4.05 4.98 10.10
N TRP A 139 -4.92 5.35 11.05
CA TRP A 139 -6.03 4.48 11.47
C TRP A 139 -7.25 4.62 10.56
N GLN A 140 -7.84 5.78 10.51
CA GLN A 140 -8.96 6.16 9.63
C GLN A 140 -10.23 5.29 9.71
N PHE A 141 -10.48 4.63 10.86
CA PHE A 141 -11.72 3.88 11.13
C PHE A 141 -12.50 4.41 12.31
N ASP A 142 -12.13 5.60 12.83
CA ASP A 142 -12.75 6.27 13.99
C ASP A 142 -12.74 5.43 15.29
N GLY A 143 -13.26 5.98 16.37
CA GLY A 143 -13.55 5.28 17.62
C GLY A 143 -12.37 4.98 18.55
N GLY A 144 -11.16 5.42 18.21
CA GLY A 144 -9.98 5.37 19.09
C GLY A 144 -9.64 3.96 19.63
N ASP A 145 -9.18 3.88 20.91
CA ASP A 145 -8.72 2.62 21.53
C ASP A 145 -9.75 1.50 21.48
N ALA A 146 -11.01 1.82 21.72
CA ALA A 146 -12.08 0.82 21.74
C ALA A 146 -12.24 0.18 20.34
N SER A 147 -12.28 0.99 19.27
CA SER A 147 -12.37 0.53 17.89
C SER A 147 -11.13 -0.28 17.50
N ILE A 148 -9.93 0.24 17.74
CA ILE A 148 -8.67 -0.43 17.37
C ILE A 148 -8.59 -1.84 18.00
N ARG A 149 -8.96 -1.98 19.27
CA ARG A 149 -8.93 -3.26 19.97
C ARG A 149 -10.04 -4.21 19.52
N ALA A 150 -11.26 -3.71 19.32
CA ALA A 150 -12.38 -4.50 18.81
C ALA A 150 -12.07 -5.06 17.42
N LEU A 151 -11.44 -4.27 16.56
CA LEU A 151 -11.03 -4.65 15.21
C LEU A 151 -9.72 -5.48 15.17
N GLY A 152 -9.24 -5.97 16.32
CA GLY A 152 -8.30 -7.07 16.41
C GLY A 152 -6.84 -6.70 16.70
N PHE A 153 -6.48 -5.43 16.91
CA PHE A 153 -5.10 -5.05 17.18
C PHE A 153 -4.77 -4.99 18.68
N ASN A 154 -3.75 -5.74 19.09
CA ASN A 154 -3.29 -5.77 20.48
C ASN A 154 -2.34 -4.62 20.81
N LYS A 155 -1.51 -4.22 19.85
CA LYS A 155 -0.57 -3.10 19.92
C LYS A 155 -0.90 -2.12 18.80
N TYR A 156 -0.74 -0.84 19.10
CA TYR A 156 -0.94 0.19 18.08
C TYR A 156 -0.23 1.49 18.45
N LEU A 157 0.22 2.19 17.43
CA LEU A 157 0.60 3.60 17.46
C LEU A 157 0.06 4.24 16.19
N VAL A 158 -0.92 5.14 16.31
CA VAL A 158 -1.65 5.61 15.14
C VAL A 158 -1.80 7.12 15.10
N SER A 159 -1.95 7.65 13.87
CA SER A 159 -2.55 8.95 13.60
C SER A 159 -4.05 8.77 13.31
N ASN A 160 -4.82 9.84 13.40
CA ASN A 160 -6.25 9.89 13.07
C ASN A 160 -7.13 8.85 13.75
N PRO A 161 -7.07 8.71 15.07
CA PRO A 161 -7.92 7.75 15.78
C PRO A 161 -9.40 8.16 15.81
N PHE A 162 -9.75 9.42 15.48
CA PHE A 162 -11.10 10.00 15.60
C PHE A 162 -11.55 10.79 14.36
N ASN A 163 -11.10 10.43 13.17
CA ASN A 163 -11.44 11.12 11.91
C ASN A 163 -11.24 12.65 11.98
N LEU A 164 -10.15 13.08 12.58
CA LEU A 164 -9.79 14.49 12.62
C LEU A 164 -9.57 15.00 11.18
N ASP A 165 -10.06 16.21 10.93
CA ASP A 165 -9.84 16.89 9.65
C ASP A 165 -8.40 17.40 9.55
N GLU A 166 -7.55 16.61 8.94
CA GLU A 166 -6.14 16.89 8.75
C GLU A 166 -5.88 18.05 7.79
N ASP A 167 -6.82 18.28 6.88
CA ASP A 167 -6.72 19.36 5.89
C ASP A 167 -6.93 20.74 6.51
N ASN A 168 -7.42 20.84 7.76
CA ASN A 168 -7.63 22.08 8.50
C ASN A 168 -6.36 22.75 9.04
N GLY A 169 -5.21 22.11 8.97
CA GLY A 169 -3.97 22.59 9.61
C GLY A 169 -4.05 22.64 11.15
N THR A 170 -4.98 21.89 11.75
CA THR A 170 -5.09 21.76 13.22
C THR A 170 -4.26 20.61 13.76
N VAL A 171 -3.85 19.69 12.89
CA VAL A 171 -3.11 18.47 13.22
C VAL A 171 -1.99 18.27 12.22
N SER A 172 -0.80 17.99 12.69
CA SER A 172 0.32 17.58 11.82
C SER A 172 0.35 16.07 11.67
N LEU A 173 0.53 15.59 10.42
CA LEU A 173 0.76 14.18 10.11
C LEU A 173 2.23 13.81 10.16
N TYR A 174 3.10 14.74 9.79
CA TYR A 174 4.49 14.45 9.50
C TYR A 174 5.45 14.99 10.55
N LYS A 175 5.79 16.29 10.54
CA LYS A 175 6.68 16.87 11.55
C LYS A 175 5.92 17.18 12.84
N SER A 176 6.41 16.77 14.00
CA SER A 176 5.74 16.93 15.29
C SER A 176 4.29 16.37 15.30
N PRO A 177 4.08 15.12 14.87
CA PRO A 177 2.73 14.60 14.63
C PRO A 177 1.93 14.41 15.91
N GLN A 178 0.62 14.39 15.78
CA GLN A 178 -0.22 13.79 16.82
C GLN A 178 -0.21 12.27 16.67
N VAL A 179 0.25 11.58 17.68
CA VAL A 179 0.23 10.11 17.74
C VAL A 179 -0.55 9.62 18.94
N TYR A 180 -1.30 8.54 18.78
CA TYR A 180 -2.22 8.00 19.77
C TYR A 180 -1.85 6.55 20.09
N GLU A 181 -1.71 6.26 21.38
CA GLU A 181 -1.37 4.93 21.90
C GLU A 181 -2.09 4.70 23.23
N LYS A 182 -2.60 3.49 23.45
CA LYS A 182 -3.23 3.07 24.73
C LYS A 182 -4.28 4.07 25.25
N GLY A 183 -5.15 4.52 24.37
CA GLY A 183 -6.27 5.37 24.74
C GLY A 183 -5.94 6.86 24.94
N LYS A 184 -4.73 7.31 24.60
CA LYS A 184 -4.33 8.72 24.77
C LYS A 184 -3.32 9.18 23.72
N TYR A 185 -3.31 10.47 23.48
CA TYR A 185 -2.27 11.11 22.69
C TYR A 185 -0.94 11.17 23.47
N TRP A 186 0.15 11.04 22.75
CA TRP A 186 1.47 11.31 23.31
C TRP A 186 1.61 12.82 23.61
N PRO A 187 2.36 13.20 24.66
CA PRO A 187 2.64 14.59 24.94
C PRO A 187 3.50 15.21 23.83
N ALA A 188 3.29 16.50 23.53
CA ALA A 188 4.00 17.23 22.48
C ALA A 188 5.52 17.10 22.60
N SER A 189 6.07 17.14 23.82
CA SER A 189 7.51 16.99 24.07
C SER A 189 8.11 15.66 23.58
N LYS A 190 7.29 14.63 23.41
CA LYS A 190 7.75 13.31 22.91
C LYS A 190 7.90 13.27 21.40
N VAL A 191 7.20 14.15 20.67
CA VAL A 191 7.11 14.16 19.21
C VAL A 191 7.69 15.41 18.57
N GLU A 192 7.97 16.44 19.35
CA GLU A 192 8.48 17.73 18.87
C GLU A 192 9.72 17.54 17.98
N GLY A 193 9.69 18.13 16.78
CA GLY A 193 10.75 18.06 15.78
C GLY A 193 10.94 16.71 15.11
N LYS A 194 10.24 15.65 15.55
CA LYS A 194 10.36 14.32 14.96
C LYS A 194 9.44 14.13 13.77
N TYR A 195 9.79 13.19 12.91
CA TYR A 195 9.00 12.80 11.76
C TYR A 195 8.08 11.62 12.10
N GLY A 196 6.80 11.72 11.77
CA GLY A 196 5.78 10.73 12.15
C GLY A 196 6.08 9.33 11.64
N GLU A 197 6.48 9.23 10.38
CA GLU A 197 6.75 7.92 9.79
C GLU A 197 7.98 7.23 10.40
N ASP A 198 8.97 7.98 10.88
CA ASP A 198 10.09 7.41 11.65
C ASP A 198 9.60 6.87 13.01
N ILE A 199 8.72 7.61 13.67
CA ILE A 199 8.12 7.17 14.94
C ILE A 199 7.32 5.87 14.75
N PHE A 200 6.53 5.75 13.66
CA PHE A 200 5.76 4.54 13.36
C PHE A 200 6.66 3.37 12.99
N ARG A 201 7.70 3.61 12.19
CA ARG A 201 8.73 2.60 11.86
C ARG A 201 9.42 2.07 13.12
N ASP A 202 9.88 2.93 14.01
CA ASP A 202 10.59 2.54 15.22
C ASP A 202 9.68 1.72 16.14
N TYR A 203 8.44 2.14 16.32
CA TYR A 203 7.43 1.38 17.07
C TYR A 203 7.20 -0.02 16.50
N MET A 204 7.14 -0.12 15.17
CA MET A 204 7.01 -1.40 14.48
C MET A 204 8.26 -2.27 14.67
N PHE A 205 9.47 -1.69 14.64
CA PHE A 205 10.71 -2.43 14.84
C PHE A 205 10.80 -2.98 16.27
N ASP A 206 10.42 -2.19 17.28
CA ASP A 206 10.31 -2.66 18.66
C ASP A 206 9.31 -3.83 18.79
N PHE A 207 8.17 -3.74 18.06
CA PHE A 207 7.20 -4.83 18.03
C PHE A 207 7.74 -6.11 17.38
N ILE A 208 8.54 -6.00 16.32
CA ILE A 208 9.24 -7.12 15.70
C ILE A 208 10.18 -7.76 16.71
N ASP A 209 11.02 -6.97 17.38
CA ASP A 209 11.98 -7.44 18.37
C ASP A 209 11.30 -8.14 19.56
N ASP A 210 10.17 -7.61 20.01
CA ASP A 210 9.36 -8.22 21.07
C ASP A 210 8.80 -9.60 20.72
N ASN A 211 8.55 -9.89 19.42
CA ASN A 211 7.80 -11.07 18.98
C ASN A 211 8.60 -12.08 18.16
N LYS A 212 9.70 -11.70 17.50
CA LYS A 212 10.44 -12.50 16.49
C LYS A 212 10.86 -13.93 16.93
N ASN A 213 11.00 -14.16 18.23
CA ASN A 213 11.36 -15.47 18.79
C ASN A 213 10.25 -16.08 19.67
N LYS A 214 9.03 -15.52 19.68
CA LYS A 214 7.95 -15.93 20.58
C LYS A 214 6.76 -16.52 19.83
N LYS A 215 6.25 -15.83 18.83
CA LYS A 215 5.09 -16.23 18.05
C LYS A 215 5.03 -15.45 16.74
N PRO A 216 4.31 -15.94 15.72
CA PRO A 216 4.13 -15.20 14.50
C PRO A 216 3.45 -13.85 14.78
N PHE A 217 3.76 -12.84 13.97
CA PHE A 217 3.17 -11.52 14.12
C PHE A 217 2.54 -11.05 12.79
N PHE A 218 1.52 -10.22 12.93
CA PHE A 218 0.90 -9.46 11.86
C PHE A 218 1.06 -7.97 12.15
N ILE A 219 1.66 -7.25 11.21
CA ILE A 219 1.77 -5.80 11.24
C ILE A 219 0.99 -5.24 10.07
N TYR A 220 0.04 -4.35 10.35
CA TYR A 220 -0.56 -3.45 9.37
C TYR A 220 0.19 -2.11 9.45
N TRP A 221 1.15 -1.93 8.54
CA TRP A 221 1.85 -0.66 8.39
C TRP A 221 1.07 0.24 7.43
N SER A 222 0.19 1.02 8.02
CA SER A 222 -0.69 1.94 7.33
C SER A 222 -0.01 3.30 7.25
N MET A 223 0.84 3.50 6.23
CA MET A 223 1.61 4.73 6.08
C MET A 223 0.70 5.94 5.84
N ASN A 224 1.08 7.13 6.35
CA ASN A 224 0.50 8.39 5.89
C ASN A 224 1.14 8.86 4.58
N LEU A 225 2.36 8.40 4.27
CA LEU A 225 3.05 8.75 3.03
C LEU A 225 2.35 8.06 1.83
N VAL A 226 2.05 8.80 0.76
CA VAL A 226 2.48 10.19 0.47
C VAL A 226 1.28 11.16 0.44
N HIS A 227 0.34 11.01 1.38
CA HIS A 227 -0.87 11.85 1.47
C HIS A 227 -0.51 13.33 1.73
N LYS A 228 -1.29 14.25 1.17
CA LYS A 228 -1.19 15.68 1.52
C LYS A 228 -1.52 15.93 3.01
N PRO A 229 -1.06 17.02 3.65
CA PRO A 229 -0.31 18.14 3.05
C PRO A 229 1.11 17.71 2.68
N PHE A 230 1.55 18.11 1.48
CA PHE A 230 2.92 17.82 1.08
C PHE A 230 3.89 18.71 1.89
N SER A 231 4.90 18.09 2.46
CA SER A 231 5.84 18.75 3.36
C SER A 231 7.24 18.14 3.22
N PRO A 232 8.29 18.88 3.60
CA PRO A 232 9.63 18.34 3.59
C PRO A 232 9.75 17.13 4.51
N THR A 233 10.59 16.19 4.10
CA THR A 233 11.00 15.01 4.87
C THR A 233 12.28 15.31 5.64
N PRO A 234 12.73 14.49 6.59
CA PRO A 234 14.01 14.64 7.27
C PRO A 234 15.24 14.70 6.35
N ASP A 235 15.11 14.26 5.10
CA ASP A 235 16.19 14.33 4.10
C ASP A 235 16.23 15.69 3.36
N ASP A 236 15.22 16.55 3.56
CA ASP A 236 15.14 17.86 2.94
C ASP A 236 15.73 18.94 3.87
N PRO A 237 16.51 19.91 3.33
CA PRO A 237 17.15 20.98 4.14
C PRO A 237 16.14 21.82 4.94
N GLU A 238 14.94 22.00 4.39
CA GLU A 238 13.88 22.83 4.99
C GLU A 238 13.19 22.15 6.17
N PHE A 239 13.37 20.84 6.37
CA PHE A 239 12.68 20.09 7.41
C PHE A 239 12.86 20.70 8.80
N ALA A 240 14.08 21.10 9.16
CA ALA A 240 14.37 21.64 10.49
C ALA A 240 13.57 22.92 10.80
N SER A 241 13.39 23.80 9.83
CA SER A 241 12.67 25.08 9.95
C SER A 241 11.20 25.03 9.56
N TRP A 242 10.71 23.87 9.04
CA TRP A 242 9.33 23.75 8.58
C TRP A 242 8.34 23.91 9.72
N ASP A 243 7.33 24.77 9.51
CA ASP A 243 6.18 24.89 10.41
C ASP A 243 5.21 23.70 10.19
N PRO A 244 5.05 22.80 11.17
CA PRO A 244 4.22 21.61 11.02
C PRO A 244 2.71 21.90 10.85
N LEU A 245 2.27 23.10 11.17
CA LEU A 245 0.88 23.54 11.04
C LEU A 245 0.65 24.44 9.83
N LYS A 246 1.69 24.66 9.03
CA LYS A 246 1.56 25.46 7.80
C LYS A 246 0.51 24.82 6.88
N LYS A 247 -0.48 25.62 6.50
CA LYS A 247 -1.46 25.19 5.48
C LYS A 247 -0.75 24.99 4.16
N GLN A 248 -1.16 23.95 3.42
CA GLN A 248 -0.64 23.71 2.07
C GLN A 248 -0.84 24.94 1.20
N GLN A 249 0.24 25.36 0.55
CA GLN A 249 0.28 26.51 -0.36
C GLN A 249 0.45 26.02 -1.80
N PRO A 250 0.06 26.81 -2.81
CA PRO A 250 0.44 26.52 -4.18
C PRO A 250 1.95 26.31 -4.30
N GLY A 251 2.38 25.21 -4.92
CA GLY A 251 3.79 24.84 -5.07
C GLY A 251 4.34 23.90 -3.99
N ASP A 252 3.61 23.62 -2.90
CA ASP A 252 4.07 22.64 -1.89
C ASP A 252 4.17 21.21 -2.46
N SER A 253 3.55 20.92 -3.61
CA SER A 253 3.72 19.67 -4.37
C SER A 253 5.18 19.39 -4.78
N ILE A 254 6.08 20.38 -4.66
CA ILE A 254 7.53 20.17 -4.85
C ILE A 254 8.10 19.14 -3.88
N TYR A 255 7.49 18.92 -2.72
CA TYR A 255 7.91 17.92 -1.74
C TYR A 255 7.37 16.51 -2.03
N TYR A 256 6.43 16.34 -2.97
CA TYR A 256 5.91 15.01 -3.31
C TYR A 256 7.02 14.02 -3.73
N PRO A 257 8.00 14.39 -4.57
CA PRO A 257 9.10 13.50 -4.92
C PRO A 257 9.96 13.07 -3.72
N SER A 258 10.25 13.97 -2.78
CA SER A 258 11.02 13.62 -1.57
C SER A 258 10.20 12.73 -0.63
N MET A 259 8.88 12.94 -0.54
CA MET A 259 7.99 12.08 0.25
C MET A 259 7.91 10.66 -0.34
N VAL A 260 7.84 10.50 -1.67
CA VAL A 260 7.91 9.19 -2.34
C VAL A 260 9.25 8.50 -2.05
N LYS A 261 10.35 9.23 -2.21
CA LYS A 261 11.69 8.71 -1.91
C LYS A 261 11.84 8.32 -0.44
N TYR A 262 11.24 9.07 0.48
CA TYR A 262 11.30 8.77 1.91
C TYR A 262 10.45 7.54 2.26
N MET A 263 9.25 7.39 1.67
CA MET A 263 8.45 6.17 1.77
C MET A 263 9.26 4.94 1.37
N ASP A 264 9.91 4.99 0.22
CA ASP A 264 10.76 3.91 -0.29
C ASP A 264 11.96 3.62 0.63
N LYS A 265 12.61 4.67 1.15
CA LYS A 265 13.69 4.56 2.15
C LYS A 265 13.23 3.78 3.39
N LEU A 266 12.03 4.05 3.89
CA LEU A 266 11.47 3.35 5.05
C LEU A 266 11.19 1.87 4.74
N VAL A 267 10.69 1.56 3.55
CA VAL A 267 10.55 0.17 3.08
C VAL A 267 11.92 -0.52 3.01
N GLY A 268 12.93 0.14 2.45
CA GLY A 268 14.30 -0.37 2.42
C GLY A 268 14.88 -0.65 3.82
N GLN A 269 14.61 0.22 4.80
CA GLN A 269 15.00 0.02 6.19
C GLN A 269 14.31 -1.20 6.83
N LEU A 270 13.02 -1.44 6.53
CA LEU A 270 12.33 -2.66 6.96
C LEU A 270 13.00 -3.90 6.37
N LEU A 271 13.29 -3.92 5.08
CA LEU A 271 13.94 -5.07 4.44
C LEU A 271 15.33 -5.34 5.06
N THR A 272 16.09 -4.29 5.35
CA THR A 272 17.38 -4.37 6.07
C THR A 272 17.22 -4.94 7.49
N LYS A 273 16.20 -4.49 8.23
CA LYS A 273 15.87 -5.02 9.56
C LYS A 273 15.55 -6.52 9.50
N LEU A 274 14.70 -6.94 8.55
CA LEU A 274 14.35 -8.35 8.37
C LEU A 274 15.58 -9.21 8.00
N GLN A 275 16.51 -8.66 7.23
CA GLN A 275 17.78 -9.32 6.90
C GLN A 275 18.67 -9.48 8.13
N ALA A 276 18.89 -8.39 8.87
CA ALA A 276 19.71 -8.40 10.09
C ALA A 276 19.19 -9.38 11.14
N ASP A 277 17.86 -9.51 11.25
CA ASP A 277 17.20 -10.43 12.19
C ASP A 277 17.03 -11.87 11.65
N SER A 278 17.50 -12.17 10.42
CA SER A 278 17.33 -13.47 9.75
C SER A 278 15.84 -13.87 9.61
N LEU A 279 14.97 -12.89 9.36
CA LEU A 279 13.53 -13.05 9.19
C LEU A 279 13.03 -13.02 7.75
N GLN A 280 13.88 -12.78 6.74
CA GLN A 280 13.47 -12.64 5.33
C GLN A 280 12.73 -13.86 4.77
N SER A 281 13.14 -15.08 5.18
CA SER A 281 12.48 -16.33 4.78
C SER A 281 11.31 -16.73 5.70
N LYS A 282 11.04 -15.93 6.73
CA LYS A 282 10.00 -16.19 7.72
C LYS A 282 8.92 -15.11 7.74
N THR A 283 9.05 -14.09 6.87
CA THR A 283 8.15 -12.94 6.86
C THR A 283 7.67 -12.64 5.46
N LEU A 284 6.35 -12.75 5.25
CA LEU A 284 5.71 -12.24 4.05
C LEU A 284 5.54 -10.73 4.19
N VAL A 285 6.11 -9.99 3.24
CA VAL A 285 5.92 -8.55 3.10
C VAL A 285 5.04 -8.30 1.87
N LEU A 286 3.92 -7.64 2.08
CA LEU A 286 3.01 -7.16 1.03
C LEU A 286 3.07 -5.64 1.02
N PHE A 287 3.29 -5.04 -0.15
CA PHE A 287 3.23 -3.59 -0.36
C PHE A 287 2.18 -3.27 -1.40
N LEU A 288 1.35 -2.25 -1.14
CA LEU A 288 0.39 -1.74 -2.12
C LEU A 288 -0.01 -0.29 -1.81
N GLY A 289 -0.53 0.42 -2.84
CA GLY A 289 -1.22 1.69 -2.66
C GLY A 289 -2.68 1.48 -2.22
N ASP A 290 -3.28 2.45 -1.54
CA ASP A 290 -4.69 2.39 -1.15
C ASP A 290 -5.65 2.99 -2.19
N ASN A 291 -5.17 3.90 -3.00
CA ASN A 291 -5.82 4.50 -4.18
C ASN A 291 -4.77 5.18 -5.07
N GLY A 292 -5.19 5.66 -6.22
CA GLY A 292 -4.32 6.41 -7.12
C GLY A 292 -3.77 7.70 -6.51
N SER A 293 -2.70 8.23 -7.08
CA SER A 293 -2.04 9.46 -6.64
C SER A 293 -3.00 10.65 -6.59
N THR A 294 -2.69 11.61 -5.73
CA THR A 294 -3.47 12.85 -5.57
C THR A 294 -3.64 13.56 -6.91
N ALA A 295 -4.86 14.01 -7.22
CA ALA A 295 -5.14 14.84 -8.39
C ALA A 295 -4.27 16.09 -8.41
N GLY A 296 -3.77 16.46 -9.59
CA GLY A 296 -2.82 17.57 -9.78
C GLY A 296 -1.34 17.18 -9.61
N ILE A 297 -1.02 15.95 -9.18
CA ILE A 297 0.32 15.40 -9.29
C ILE A 297 0.51 14.83 -10.70
N HIS A 298 1.55 15.29 -11.38
CA HIS A 298 1.91 14.82 -12.72
C HIS A 298 3.20 14.01 -12.65
N SER A 299 3.13 12.78 -13.14
CA SER A 299 4.25 11.83 -13.12
C SER A 299 4.60 11.36 -14.53
N LEU A 300 5.88 11.20 -14.81
CA LEU A 300 6.34 10.55 -16.03
C LEU A 300 6.26 9.04 -15.86
N TRP A 301 5.49 8.37 -16.71
CA TRP A 301 5.27 6.93 -16.70
C TRP A 301 5.35 6.36 -18.11
N ASN A 302 6.29 5.44 -18.36
CA ASN A 302 6.56 4.86 -19.67
C ASN A 302 6.70 5.91 -20.80
N GLY A 303 7.40 7.03 -20.49
CA GLY A 303 7.63 8.14 -21.44
C GLY A 303 6.44 9.09 -21.64
N GLN A 304 5.34 8.92 -20.90
CA GLN A 304 4.16 9.79 -20.98
C GLN A 304 3.91 10.47 -19.63
N VAL A 305 3.47 11.72 -19.67
CA VAL A 305 3.02 12.43 -18.46
C VAL A 305 1.59 11.98 -18.14
N VAL A 306 1.39 11.45 -16.94
CA VAL A 306 0.09 11.04 -16.42
C VAL A 306 -0.25 11.87 -15.19
N GLU A 307 -1.52 12.20 -15.02
CA GLU A 307 -2.02 12.91 -13.84
C GLU A 307 -2.61 11.92 -12.83
N GLY A 308 -2.37 12.17 -11.55
CA GLY A 308 -2.98 11.42 -10.45
C GLY A 308 -4.51 11.49 -10.49
N GLY A 309 -5.15 10.35 -10.19
CA GLY A 309 -6.59 10.18 -10.36
C GLY A 309 -7.37 9.91 -9.08
N LYS A 310 -6.85 10.24 -7.89
CA LYS A 310 -7.57 10.07 -6.62
C LYS A 310 -9.02 10.56 -6.73
N SER A 311 -9.97 9.80 -6.23
CA SER A 311 -11.43 10.03 -6.34
C SER A 311 -12.03 9.77 -7.73
N SER A 312 -11.24 9.48 -8.75
CA SER A 312 -11.75 9.07 -10.07
C SER A 312 -12.04 7.57 -10.11
N PRO A 313 -13.12 7.14 -10.75
CA PRO A 313 -13.38 5.72 -10.94
C PRO A 313 -12.56 5.08 -12.06
N THR A 314 -11.71 5.86 -12.76
CA THR A 314 -10.81 5.39 -13.81
C THR A 314 -9.61 4.64 -13.24
N ALA A 315 -8.81 4.03 -14.11
CA ALA A 315 -7.57 3.35 -13.72
C ALA A 315 -6.63 4.27 -12.92
N ALA A 316 -6.53 5.56 -13.29
CA ALA A 316 -5.71 6.53 -12.55
C ALA A 316 -6.09 6.68 -11.06
N GLY A 317 -7.35 6.39 -10.69
CA GLY A 317 -7.80 6.45 -9.29
C GLY A 317 -7.84 5.10 -8.58
N THR A 318 -7.81 3.98 -9.32
CA THR A 318 -8.13 2.66 -8.76
C THR A 318 -7.08 1.58 -9.04
N HIS A 319 -6.21 1.75 -10.02
CA HIS A 319 -5.11 0.83 -10.30
C HIS A 319 -3.88 1.23 -9.48
N VAL A 320 -3.38 0.32 -8.65
CA VAL A 320 -2.32 0.60 -7.69
C VAL A 320 -1.16 -0.39 -7.81
N PRO A 321 0.06 0.01 -7.43
CA PRO A 321 1.19 -0.90 -7.36
C PRO A 321 0.96 -1.94 -6.26
N MET A 322 1.37 -3.20 -6.52
CA MET A 322 1.35 -4.27 -5.53
C MET A 322 2.56 -5.18 -5.69
N LEU A 323 3.21 -5.48 -4.56
CA LEU A 323 4.35 -6.40 -4.45
C LEU A 323 4.11 -7.41 -3.34
N ALA A 324 4.62 -8.63 -3.55
CA ALA A 324 4.75 -9.64 -2.52
C ALA A 324 6.21 -10.12 -2.44
N TYR A 325 6.77 -10.20 -1.24
CA TYR A 325 8.13 -10.65 -0.99
C TYR A 325 8.20 -11.56 0.23
N MET A 326 8.80 -12.72 0.06
CA MET A 326 9.24 -13.62 1.13
C MET A 326 10.33 -14.52 0.56
N ARG A 327 11.57 -14.31 1.00
CA ARG A 327 12.75 -15.01 0.45
C ARG A 327 12.58 -16.52 0.46
N GLY A 328 12.73 -17.15 -0.72
CA GLY A 328 12.64 -18.61 -0.88
C GLY A 328 11.22 -19.20 -0.84
N HIS A 329 10.18 -18.37 -0.76
CA HIS A 329 8.79 -18.81 -0.73
C HIS A 329 7.91 -18.11 -1.77
N VAL A 330 8.02 -16.80 -1.91
CA VAL A 330 7.37 -16.06 -3.01
C VAL A 330 8.29 -16.14 -4.23
N ILE A 331 7.71 -16.41 -5.41
CA ILE A 331 8.48 -16.53 -6.65
C ILE A 331 9.15 -15.18 -6.99
N PRO A 332 10.47 -15.16 -7.16
CA PRO A 332 11.19 -13.92 -7.41
C PRO A 332 11.12 -13.49 -8.88
N ASN A 333 11.15 -12.18 -9.11
CA ASN A 333 11.27 -11.53 -10.42
C ASN A 333 10.20 -11.95 -11.46
N VAL A 334 8.95 -12.10 -11.02
CA VAL A 334 7.82 -12.49 -11.85
C VAL A 334 6.76 -11.37 -11.90
N ASP A 335 6.22 -11.13 -13.08
CA ASP A 335 5.00 -10.34 -13.28
C ASP A 335 3.79 -11.28 -13.25
N ASP A 336 3.00 -11.19 -12.20
CA ASP A 336 1.70 -11.85 -12.12
C ASP A 336 0.63 -10.91 -12.69
N THR A 337 0.00 -11.34 -13.77
CA THR A 337 -1.05 -10.58 -14.44
C THR A 337 -2.43 -10.87 -13.89
N SER A 338 -2.59 -11.72 -12.87
CA SER A 338 -3.89 -12.01 -12.26
C SER A 338 -4.54 -10.75 -11.72
N LEU A 339 -5.86 -10.68 -11.84
CA LEU A 339 -6.63 -9.61 -11.21
C LEU A 339 -6.63 -9.79 -9.70
N VAL A 340 -6.34 -8.73 -8.96
CA VAL A 340 -6.37 -8.68 -7.50
C VAL A 340 -7.23 -7.50 -7.04
N SER A 341 -8.13 -7.76 -6.11
CA SER A 341 -8.92 -6.74 -5.42
C SER A 341 -8.55 -6.70 -3.93
N LEU A 342 -8.76 -5.58 -3.26
CA LEU A 342 -8.51 -5.47 -1.82
C LEU A 342 -9.31 -6.48 -0.97
N VAL A 343 -10.47 -6.92 -1.44
CA VAL A 343 -11.26 -7.96 -0.76
C VAL A 343 -10.57 -9.33 -0.74
N ASP A 344 -9.54 -9.54 -1.56
CA ASP A 344 -8.82 -10.82 -1.71
C ASP A 344 -7.77 -11.07 -0.62
N PHE A 345 -7.43 -10.05 0.15
CA PHE A 345 -6.35 -10.14 1.14
C PHE A 345 -6.72 -11.04 2.33
N MET A 346 -7.93 -10.94 2.89
CA MET A 346 -8.33 -11.78 4.01
C MET A 346 -8.33 -13.28 3.65
N PRO A 347 -8.95 -13.75 2.57
CA PRO A 347 -8.87 -15.16 2.21
C PRO A 347 -7.44 -15.61 1.86
N THR A 348 -6.61 -14.76 1.31
CA THR A 348 -5.19 -15.05 1.06
C THR A 348 -4.42 -15.22 2.37
N LEU A 349 -4.57 -14.29 3.31
CA LEU A 349 -3.90 -14.37 4.61
C LEU A 349 -4.45 -15.50 5.49
N ALA A 350 -5.73 -15.89 5.32
CA ALA A 350 -6.30 -17.08 5.92
C ALA A 350 -5.56 -18.35 5.44
N ASN A 351 -5.36 -18.49 4.13
CA ASN A 351 -4.60 -19.62 3.57
C ASN A 351 -3.14 -19.63 4.06
N ILE A 352 -2.47 -18.48 4.09
CA ILE A 352 -1.09 -18.34 4.62
C ILE A 352 -1.01 -18.74 6.09
N ALA A 353 -1.99 -18.35 6.90
CA ALA A 353 -2.06 -18.69 8.31
C ALA A 353 -2.55 -20.12 8.59
N GLY A 354 -2.98 -20.85 7.55
CA GLY A 354 -3.53 -22.21 7.67
C GLY A 354 -4.85 -22.26 8.44
N VAL A 355 -5.73 -21.24 8.27
CA VAL A 355 -7.02 -21.16 8.95
C VAL A 355 -8.16 -20.87 7.96
N ASN A 356 -9.38 -21.26 8.33
CA ASN A 356 -10.58 -20.90 7.58
C ASN A 356 -11.16 -19.58 8.10
N ILE A 357 -11.79 -18.81 7.22
CA ILE A 357 -12.61 -17.67 7.62
C ILE A 357 -13.89 -18.23 8.27
N PRO A 358 -14.19 -17.85 9.53
CA PRO A 358 -15.39 -18.35 10.21
C PRO A 358 -16.68 -17.86 9.55
N ASN A 359 -17.72 -18.68 9.54
CA ASN A 359 -19.05 -18.29 9.02
C ASN A 359 -19.63 -17.05 9.75
N SER A 360 -19.24 -16.83 11.01
CA SER A 360 -19.63 -15.65 11.79
C SER A 360 -19.12 -14.33 11.22
N TYR A 361 -18.15 -14.34 10.28
CA TYR A 361 -17.69 -13.14 9.57
C TYR A 361 -18.68 -12.67 8.49
N GLY A 362 -19.70 -13.49 8.20
CA GLY A 362 -20.67 -13.22 7.18
C GLY A 362 -20.13 -13.42 5.76
N THR A 363 -20.81 -12.83 4.79
CA THR A 363 -20.39 -12.92 3.38
C THR A 363 -19.07 -12.17 3.17
N THR A 364 -18.10 -12.85 2.55
CA THR A 364 -16.86 -12.26 2.05
C THR A 364 -16.85 -12.34 0.52
N ASP A 365 -16.31 -11.31 -0.14
CA ASP A 365 -16.32 -11.18 -1.61
C ASP A 365 -14.95 -11.52 -2.23
N GLY A 366 -13.99 -11.94 -1.41
CA GLY A 366 -12.61 -12.16 -1.79
C GLY A 366 -12.34 -13.52 -2.44
N THR A 367 -11.39 -13.52 -3.37
CA THR A 367 -10.77 -14.72 -3.96
C THR A 367 -9.30 -14.76 -3.55
N SER A 368 -8.84 -15.85 -2.95
CA SER A 368 -7.45 -15.95 -2.50
C SER A 368 -6.47 -15.98 -3.67
N PHE A 369 -5.44 -15.14 -3.60
CA PHE A 369 -4.28 -15.17 -4.50
C PHE A 369 -3.06 -15.92 -3.90
N TYR A 370 -3.28 -16.73 -2.87
CA TYR A 370 -2.20 -17.51 -2.23
C TYR A 370 -1.43 -18.41 -3.21
N LYS A 371 -2.13 -19.03 -4.15
CA LYS A 371 -1.52 -19.90 -5.16
C LYS A 371 -0.60 -19.14 -6.11
N GLN A 372 -0.96 -17.89 -6.43
CA GLN A 372 -0.16 -17.01 -7.27
C GLN A 372 1.20 -16.68 -6.62
N LEU A 373 1.22 -16.51 -5.29
CA LEU A 373 2.48 -16.32 -4.55
C LEU A 373 3.45 -17.49 -4.72
N LEU A 374 2.93 -18.68 -5.00
CA LEU A 374 3.68 -19.92 -5.22
C LEU A 374 3.91 -20.24 -6.72
N GLY A 375 3.58 -19.29 -7.62
CA GLY A 375 3.72 -19.48 -9.06
C GLY A 375 2.65 -20.34 -9.73
N ASN A 376 1.55 -20.62 -9.04
CA ASN A 376 0.40 -21.32 -9.60
C ASN A 376 -0.74 -20.34 -9.88
N TYR A 377 -0.94 -20.00 -11.15
CA TYR A 377 -1.88 -18.96 -11.61
C TYR A 377 -3.30 -19.48 -11.87
N THR A 378 -3.63 -20.69 -11.44
CA THR A 378 -5.00 -21.23 -11.50
C THR A 378 -5.90 -20.57 -10.45
N ASN A 379 -7.20 -20.44 -10.76
CA ASN A 379 -8.23 -19.85 -9.89
C ASN A 379 -8.04 -18.33 -9.62
N ALA A 380 -7.45 -17.61 -10.58
CA ALA A 380 -7.45 -16.16 -10.55
C ALA A 380 -8.89 -15.61 -10.59
N ARG A 381 -9.09 -14.44 -9.97
CA ARG A 381 -10.33 -13.68 -10.05
C ARG A 381 -10.68 -13.38 -11.52
N PRO A 382 -11.93 -13.60 -11.98
CA PRO A 382 -12.28 -13.37 -13.38
C PRO A 382 -12.56 -11.90 -13.71
N TRP A 383 -12.87 -11.08 -12.71
CA TRP A 383 -13.20 -9.66 -12.86
C TRP A 383 -12.99 -8.90 -11.56
N ILE A 384 -12.78 -7.59 -11.66
CA ILE A 384 -12.79 -6.64 -10.56
C ILE A 384 -14.14 -5.94 -10.52
N PHE A 385 -14.65 -5.71 -9.32
CA PHE A 385 -15.83 -4.88 -9.08
C PHE A 385 -15.49 -3.73 -8.14
N CYS A 386 -15.99 -2.55 -8.45
CA CYS A 386 -15.92 -1.38 -7.58
C CYS A 386 -17.32 -0.80 -7.38
N HIS A 387 -17.64 -0.56 -6.12
CA HIS A 387 -18.78 0.23 -5.69
C HIS A 387 -18.22 1.42 -4.88
N PHE A 388 -18.45 2.63 -5.34
CA PHE A 388 -17.88 3.82 -4.74
C PHE A 388 -18.89 4.97 -4.65
N VAL A 389 -18.99 5.56 -3.47
CA VAL A 389 -19.67 6.83 -3.24
C VAL A 389 -18.66 7.84 -2.71
N GLY A 390 -18.64 9.04 -3.30
CA GLY A 390 -17.71 10.09 -2.86
C GLY A 390 -17.96 10.48 -1.39
N ALA A 391 -16.88 10.90 -0.70
CA ALA A 391 -16.93 11.32 0.70
C ALA A 391 -18.08 12.29 0.98
N GLY A 392 -18.82 12.05 2.05
CA GLY A 392 -19.95 12.88 2.45
C GLY A 392 -21.15 12.89 1.51
N LYS A 393 -21.19 11.97 0.53
CA LYS A 393 -22.28 11.88 -0.44
C LYS A 393 -23.26 10.76 -0.03
N ASN A 394 -24.53 10.96 -0.40
CA ASN A 394 -25.57 9.99 -0.14
C ASN A 394 -25.48 8.83 -1.15
N GLU A 395 -25.34 7.60 -0.67
CA GLU A 395 -25.27 6.37 -1.48
C GLU A 395 -26.52 6.14 -2.34
N THR A 396 -27.67 6.62 -1.91
CA THR A 396 -28.93 6.51 -2.66
C THR A 396 -29.01 7.46 -3.84
N ASN A 397 -28.12 8.49 -3.90
CA ASN A 397 -28.12 9.41 -5.02
C ASN A 397 -27.22 8.88 -6.15
N PRO A 398 -27.81 8.42 -7.27
CA PRO A 398 -27.06 7.80 -8.36
C PRO A 398 -26.03 8.75 -9.04
N LEU A 399 -26.14 10.05 -8.85
CA LEU A 399 -25.18 11.03 -9.36
C LEU A 399 -23.80 10.89 -8.69
N PHE A 400 -23.77 10.42 -7.45
CA PHE A 400 -22.52 10.26 -6.68
C PHE A 400 -22.02 8.83 -6.66
N LEU A 401 -22.93 7.86 -6.88
CA LEU A 401 -22.56 6.47 -6.97
C LEU A 401 -21.84 6.17 -8.27
N LYS A 402 -20.70 5.51 -8.15
CA LYS A 402 -19.93 4.99 -9.28
C LYS A 402 -19.72 3.51 -9.09
N ARG A 403 -20.24 2.72 -10.03
CA ARG A 403 -20.08 1.28 -10.04
C ARG A 403 -19.55 0.85 -11.40
N TRP A 404 -18.60 -0.06 -11.37
CA TRP A 404 -18.05 -0.62 -12.58
C TRP A 404 -17.50 -2.03 -12.33
N MET A 405 -17.36 -2.76 -13.43
CA MET A 405 -16.70 -4.07 -13.49
C MET A 405 -15.71 -4.07 -14.63
N ASN A 406 -14.54 -4.67 -14.43
CA ASN A 406 -13.58 -4.89 -15.50
C ASN A 406 -12.94 -6.30 -15.41
N ASP A 407 -12.52 -6.79 -16.57
CA ASP A 407 -11.53 -7.85 -16.71
C ASP A 407 -10.18 -7.27 -17.20
N HIS A 408 -9.35 -8.10 -17.83
CA HIS A 408 -8.06 -7.66 -18.40
C HIS A 408 -8.19 -6.80 -19.68
N THR A 409 -9.36 -6.78 -20.30
CA THR A 409 -9.56 -6.18 -21.63
C THR A 409 -10.61 -5.09 -21.62
N TYR A 410 -11.70 -5.34 -20.92
CA TYR A 410 -12.87 -4.47 -20.96
C TYR A 410 -13.28 -3.96 -19.60
N LYS A 411 -13.87 -2.76 -19.59
CA LYS A 411 -14.49 -2.16 -18.42
C LYS A 411 -15.87 -1.64 -18.76
N GLN A 412 -16.85 -2.01 -17.93
CA GLN A 412 -18.24 -1.56 -18.04
C GLN A 412 -18.62 -0.78 -16.79
N TYR A 413 -19.07 0.45 -17.00
CA TYR A 413 -19.74 1.23 -15.96
C TYR A 413 -21.23 0.87 -15.89
N ASP A 414 -21.77 0.88 -14.66
CA ASP A 414 -23.17 0.52 -14.43
C ASP A 414 -24.14 1.52 -15.08
N SER A 415 -25.38 1.04 -15.28
CA SER A 415 -26.50 1.82 -15.81
C SER A 415 -27.13 2.69 -14.72
N LEU A 416 -26.42 3.74 -14.28
CA LEU A 416 -26.89 4.66 -13.27
C LEU A 416 -27.50 5.91 -13.92
N PRO A 417 -28.77 6.27 -13.62
CA PRO A 417 -29.40 7.46 -14.18
C PRO A 417 -28.56 8.71 -13.90
N ASN A 418 -28.39 9.55 -14.91
CA ASN A 418 -27.68 10.84 -14.83
C ASN A 418 -26.22 10.80 -14.31
N ALA A 419 -25.60 9.63 -14.12
CA ALA A 419 -24.21 9.54 -13.73
C ALA A 419 -23.26 9.79 -14.92
N LYS A 420 -22.20 10.59 -14.70
CA LYS A 420 -21.20 10.95 -15.73
C LYS A 420 -20.67 9.74 -16.52
N PHE A 421 -20.51 8.60 -15.86
CA PHE A 421 -19.95 7.38 -16.45
C PHE A 421 -21.02 6.32 -16.81
N SER A 422 -22.32 6.66 -16.65
CA SER A 422 -23.40 5.69 -16.88
C SER A 422 -23.29 5.01 -18.25
N LYS A 423 -23.41 3.69 -18.24
CA LYS A 423 -23.39 2.81 -19.42
C LYS A 423 -22.14 2.87 -20.30
N ARG A 424 -21.07 3.56 -19.90
CA ARG A 424 -19.83 3.61 -20.68
C ARG A 424 -19.13 2.25 -20.63
N PHE A 425 -18.67 1.84 -21.81
CA PHE A 425 -17.90 0.62 -22.01
C PHE A 425 -16.59 0.95 -22.73
N PHE A 426 -15.49 0.40 -22.25
CA PHE A 426 -14.15 0.69 -22.74
C PHE A 426 -13.38 -0.59 -23.02
N ASN A 427 -12.51 -0.57 -24.02
CA ASN A 427 -11.42 -1.51 -24.14
C ASN A 427 -10.19 -0.93 -23.40
N ILE A 428 -10.02 -1.26 -22.13
CA ILE A 428 -8.98 -0.69 -21.26
C ILE A 428 -7.57 -1.16 -21.62
N LYS A 429 -7.44 -2.21 -22.43
CA LYS A 429 -6.15 -2.65 -22.97
C LYS A 429 -5.63 -1.71 -24.07
N LEU A 430 -6.52 -1.15 -24.86
CA LEU A 430 -6.21 -0.20 -25.93
C LEU A 430 -6.36 1.25 -25.50
N ASP A 431 -7.22 1.52 -24.53
CA ASP A 431 -7.54 2.85 -23.98
C ASP A 431 -7.45 2.81 -22.44
N PRO A 432 -6.26 2.65 -21.87
CA PRO A 432 -6.08 2.59 -20.41
C PRO A 432 -6.46 3.88 -19.68
N ALA A 433 -6.51 5.01 -20.39
CA ALA A 433 -6.95 6.29 -19.83
C ALA A 433 -8.48 6.48 -19.86
N GLU A 434 -9.23 5.54 -20.45
CA GLU A 434 -10.69 5.56 -20.51
C GLU A 434 -11.28 6.83 -21.17
N GLN A 435 -10.66 7.26 -22.28
CA GLN A 435 -11.05 8.48 -22.99
C GLN A 435 -12.01 8.20 -24.16
N HIS A 436 -11.98 7.02 -24.75
CA HIS A 436 -12.71 6.65 -25.97
C HIS A 436 -13.70 5.52 -25.72
N PRO A 437 -14.90 5.80 -25.15
CA PRO A 437 -15.91 4.77 -24.88
C PRO A 437 -16.43 4.18 -26.20
N ILE A 438 -16.58 2.87 -26.23
CA ILE A 438 -17.18 2.15 -27.37
C ILE A 438 -18.69 2.31 -27.30
N SER A 439 -19.31 2.89 -28.31
CA SER A 439 -20.77 3.02 -28.38
C SER A 439 -21.42 1.65 -28.64
N PHE A 440 -22.59 1.41 -28.07
CA PHE A 440 -23.29 0.12 -28.20
C PHE A 440 -23.55 -0.27 -29.65
N THR A 441 -23.78 0.70 -30.54
CA THR A 441 -23.97 0.47 -31.98
C THR A 441 -22.71 -0.05 -32.68
N ASN A 442 -21.54 0.34 -32.18
CA ASN A 442 -20.24 -0.01 -32.75
C ASN A 442 -19.61 -1.26 -32.11
N MET A 443 -20.23 -1.81 -31.06
CA MET A 443 -19.73 -3.02 -30.39
C MET A 443 -19.82 -4.23 -31.30
N THR A 444 -18.77 -5.03 -31.32
CA THR A 444 -18.76 -6.38 -31.86
C THR A 444 -19.71 -7.30 -31.07
N PRO A 445 -20.11 -8.47 -31.61
CA PRO A 445 -20.89 -9.44 -30.86
C PRO A 445 -20.24 -9.88 -29.54
N GLN A 446 -18.92 -10.03 -29.51
CA GLN A 446 -18.15 -10.36 -28.31
C GLN A 446 -18.23 -9.25 -27.25
N GLU A 447 -18.03 -8.00 -27.63
CA GLU A 447 -18.11 -6.84 -26.73
C GLU A 447 -19.51 -6.66 -26.16
N LYS A 448 -20.56 -6.89 -26.95
CA LYS A 448 -21.95 -6.91 -26.47
C LYS A 448 -22.17 -8.00 -25.43
N ALA A 449 -21.63 -9.20 -25.65
CA ALA A 449 -21.74 -10.31 -24.70
C ALA A 449 -21.03 -10.01 -23.38
N VAL A 450 -19.81 -9.45 -23.42
CA VAL A 450 -19.05 -9.06 -22.22
C VAL A 450 -19.75 -7.94 -21.46
N SER A 451 -20.20 -6.89 -22.16
CA SER A 451 -20.95 -5.78 -21.56
C SER A 451 -22.21 -6.26 -20.84
N LYS A 452 -22.99 -7.13 -21.49
CA LYS A 452 -24.19 -7.75 -20.91
C LYS A 452 -23.83 -8.57 -19.67
N GLN A 453 -22.82 -9.42 -19.74
CA GLN A 453 -22.36 -10.24 -18.60
C GLN A 453 -21.97 -9.38 -17.40
N PHE A 454 -21.20 -8.29 -17.62
CA PHE A 454 -20.81 -7.40 -16.53
C PHE A 454 -21.99 -6.71 -15.88
N LEU A 455 -22.96 -6.23 -16.68
CA LEU A 455 -24.19 -5.61 -16.15
C LEU A 455 -25.05 -6.62 -15.36
N GLU A 456 -25.11 -7.86 -15.80
CA GLU A 456 -25.81 -8.94 -15.09
C GLU A 456 -25.11 -9.28 -13.77
N ASN A 457 -23.78 -9.44 -13.77
CA ASN A 457 -22.99 -9.70 -12.58
C ASN A 457 -23.14 -8.55 -11.56
N MET A 458 -23.09 -7.29 -12.01
CA MET A 458 -23.28 -6.13 -11.12
C MET A 458 -24.67 -6.08 -10.49
N LYS A 459 -25.72 -6.59 -11.16
CA LYS A 459 -27.07 -6.71 -10.59
C LYS A 459 -27.15 -7.81 -9.52
N GLN A 460 -26.41 -8.91 -9.69
CA GLN A 460 -26.42 -10.02 -8.73
C GLN A 460 -25.65 -9.72 -7.44
N LEU A 461 -24.74 -8.73 -7.46
CA LEU A 461 -23.98 -8.32 -6.29
C LEU A 461 -24.77 -7.40 -5.34
N HIS A 462 -26.00 -7.04 -5.69
CA HIS A 462 -26.89 -6.17 -4.89
C HIS A 462 -28.00 -6.92 -4.20
#